data_d76bba6bedd4391f0e366c48bf6f88f1
#
_entry.id   d76bba6bedd4391f0e366c48bf6f88f1
#
_cell.length_a   1.000
_cell.length_b   1.000
_cell.length_c   1.000
_cell.angle_alpha   90.00
_cell.angle_beta   90.00
_cell.angle_gamma   90.00
#
_symmetry.space_group_name_H-M   'P 1'
#
loop_
_entity.id
_entity.type
_entity.pdbx_description
1 polymer ?
#
loop_
_entity_poly.entity_id
_entity_poly.type
_entity_poly.pdbx_seq_one_letter_code
_entity_poly.pdbx_strand_id
1 'polypeptide(L)'
;MLIPLIAGARPNFMKIAPLIKAIQNARAAGRDVNYRLVHTGQHYDKNMSDTFFEELGIPMPDVNLGCGGGTQAEQTANIMVAFEKELMAYPTDLVLVVGDVTSTMACSIVAKKLNTKVCHVEAGIRSWDLSMPEEINRMVTDSLADYMFTTSEVANKNLILSGAQFADYEQNKQSQYYQICHSANALPEEQYAAVKTPQLVWWVG
;
A
#
# COMPACT_ATOMS: atom_id res chain seq x y z
N MET A 1 15.25 3.04 -7.75
CA MET A 1 13.84 2.59 -7.74
C MET A 1 12.98 3.64 -7.06
N LEU A 2 11.85 4.07 -7.66
CA LEU A 2 10.87 5.00 -7.09
C LEU A 2 9.59 4.24 -6.73
N ILE A 3 9.02 4.47 -5.53
CA ILE A 3 7.81 3.82 -5.04
C ILE A 3 6.77 4.88 -4.68
N PRO A 4 5.70 5.08 -5.46
CA PRO A 4 4.54 5.85 -5.04
C PRO A 4 3.86 5.18 -3.83
N LEU A 5 3.72 5.93 -2.74
CA LEU A 5 2.99 5.54 -1.54
C LEU A 5 1.65 6.26 -1.54
N ILE A 6 0.57 5.51 -1.65
CA ILE A 6 -0.77 6.07 -1.85
C ILE A 6 -1.49 6.22 -0.51
N ALA A 7 -1.91 7.45 -0.21
CA ALA A 7 -2.71 7.78 0.96
C ALA A 7 -4.04 8.45 0.54
N GLY A 8 -5.18 7.86 0.91
CA GLY A 8 -6.51 8.42 0.64
C GLY A 8 -7.13 9.12 1.84
N ALA A 9 -6.78 8.67 3.04
CA ALA A 9 -7.36 9.12 4.29
C ALA A 9 -6.31 9.20 5.39
N ARG A 10 -6.62 9.93 6.47
CA ARG A 10 -5.73 10.12 7.62
C ARG A 10 -5.14 8.83 8.18
N PRO A 11 -5.91 7.72 8.37
CA PRO A 11 -5.36 6.45 8.87
C PRO A 11 -4.29 5.85 7.97
N ASN A 12 -4.33 6.11 6.66
CA ASN A 12 -3.30 5.60 5.75
C ASN A 12 -1.92 6.22 6.04
N PHE A 13 -1.86 7.51 6.37
CA PHE A 13 -0.59 8.17 6.70
C PHE A 13 0.07 7.56 7.94
N MET A 14 -0.70 7.18 8.96
CA MET A 14 -0.18 6.51 10.15
C MET A 14 0.50 5.17 9.81
N LYS A 15 -0.05 4.44 8.84
CA LYS A 15 0.49 3.16 8.37
C LYS A 15 1.67 3.34 7.41
N ILE A 16 1.68 4.43 6.65
CA ILE A 16 2.75 4.77 5.70
C ILE A 16 3.97 5.35 6.42
N ALA A 17 3.81 6.03 7.54
CA ALA A 17 4.91 6.68 8.27
C ALA A 17 6.08 5.74 8.57
N PRO A 18 5.90 4.53 9.14
CA PRO A 18 7.00 3.60 9.36
C PRO A 18 7.64 3.11 8.06
N LEU A 19 6.88 3.00 6.97
CA LEU A 19 7.41 2.61 5.66
C LEU A 19 8.31 3.70 5.07
N ILE A 20 7.91 4.97 5.18
CA ILE A 20 8.75 6.12 4.81
C ILE A 20 10.07 6.08 5.56
N LYS A 21 10.01 5.88 6.89
CA LYS A 21 11.22 5.80 7.73
C LYS A 21 12.14 4.65 7.32
N ALA A 22 11.56 3.49 6.98
CA ALA A 22 12.32 2.34 6.50
C ALA A 22 13.01 2.62 5.15
N ILE A 23 12.32 3.27 4.21
CA ILE A 23 12.90 3.67 2.93
C ILE A 23 14.02 4.69 3.14
N GLN A 24 13.83 5.67 4.02
CA GLN A 24 14.86 6.66 4.36
C GLN A 24 16.11 6.00 4.95
N ASN A 25 15.93 5.04 5.87
CA ASN A 25 17.03 4.26 6.44
C ASN A 25 17.76 3.42 5.38
N ALA A 26 17.01 2.78 4.48
CA ALA A 26 17.57 2.01 3.38
C ALA A 26 18.43 2.89 2.45
N ARG A 27 17.95 4.10 2.14
CA ARG A 27 18.72 5.10 1.37
C ARG A 27 20.00 5.52 2.09
N ALA A 28 19.90 5.81 3.39
CA ALA A 28 21.08 6.14 4.21
C ALA A 28 22.11 5.02 4.24
N ALA A 29 21.66 3.76 4.13
CA ALA A 29 22.51 2.58 3.99
C ALA A 29 23.03 2.34 2.55
N GLY A 30 22.86 3.29 1.63
CA GLY A 30 23.36 3.23 0.25
C GLY A 30 22.50 2.44 -0.73
N ARG A 31 21.25 2.09 -0.38
CA ARG A 31 20.33 1.42 -1.32
C ARG A 31 19.71 2.42 -2.27
N ASP A 32 19.61 2.06 -3.56
CA ASP A 32 18.93 2.84 -4.57
C ASP A 32 17.41 2.66 -4.48
N VAL A 33 16.81 3.26 -3.46
CA VAL A 33 15.35 3.26 -3.25
C VAL A 33 14.88 4.65 -2.84
N ASN A 34 13.76 5.08 -3.39
CA ASN A 34 13.12 6.35 -3.08
C ASN A 34 11.59 6.15 -3.04
N TYR A 35 10.88 7.10 -2.48
CA TYR A 35 9.42 7.12 -2.48
C TYR A 35 8.88 8.44 -3.01
N ARG A 36 7.62 8.45 -3.39
CA ARG A 36 6.81 9.62 -3.68
C ARG A 36 5.48 9.49 -2.94
N LEU A 37 5.21 10.37 -2.02
CA LEU A 37 4.00 10.35 -1.21
C LEU A 37 2.86 11.03 -1.97
N VAL A 38 1.87 10.23 -2.38
CA VAL A 38 0.72 10.68 -3.17
C VAL A 38 -0.52 10.69 -2.27
N HIS A 39 -1.04 11.88 -1.98
CA HIS A 39 -2.34 12.05 -1.34
C HIS A 39 -3.42 12.17 -2.41
N THR A 40 -4.41 11.27 -2.41
CA THR A 40 -5.48 11.33 -3.42
C THR A 40 -6.51 12.41 -3.15
N GLY A 41 -6.58 12.92 -1.91
CA GLY A 41 -7.58 13.91 -1.51
C GLY A 41 -8.96 13.33 -1.27
N GLN A 42 -9.10 11.99 -1.18
CA GLN A 42 -10.39 11.31 -0.98
C GLN A 42 -11.13 11.85 0.25
N HIS A 43 -10.43 12.02 1.36
CA HIS A 43 -10.94 12.70 2.53
C HIS A 43 -10.15 14.00 2.74
N TYR A 44 -10.78 15.12 2.39
CA TYR A 44 -10.23 16.42 2.70
C TYR A 44 -10.55 16.74 4.17
N ASP A 45 -9.63 16.39 5.04
CA ASP A 45 -9.68 16.81 6.44
C ASP A 45 -8.90 18.12 6.59
N LYS A 46 -9.62 19.21 6.93
CA LYS A 46 -9.00 20.51 7.26
C LYS A 46 -8.03 20.41 8.44
N ASN A 47 -8.11 19.32 9.21
CA ASN A 47 -7.24 19.03 10.35
C ASN A 47 -5.96 18.26 9.95
N MET A 48 -5.75 17.95 8.66
CA MET A 48 -4.44 17.52 8.16
C MET A 48 -3.54 18.75 8.01
N SER A 49 -3.22 19.34 9.16
CA SER A 49 -2.30 20.46 9.28
C SER A 49 -0.85 20.00 9.20
N ASP A 50 0.07 20.92 8.99
CA ASP A 50 1.51 20.67 9.04
C ASP A 50 1.90 19.94 10.34
N THR A 51 1.27 20.29 11.45
CA THR A 51 1.43 19.64 12.76
C THR A 51 1.16 18.14 12.73
N PHE A 52 0.17 17.67 11.95
CA PHE A 52 -0.12 16.24 11.84
C PHE A 52 1.03 15.46 11.18
N PHE A 53 1.63 16.02 10.14
CA PHE A 53 2.78 15.41 9.48
C PHE A 53 4.04 15.48 10.32
N GLU A 54 4.23 16.58 11.07
CA GLU A 54 5.31 16.73 12.04
C GLU A 54 5.21 15.69 13.17
N GLU A 55 4.02 15.50 13.75
CA GLU A 55 3.78 14.49 14.79
C GLU A 55 4.06 13.06 14.30
N LEU A 56 3.75 12.75 13.05
CA LEU A 56 4.07 11.48 12.42
C LEU A 56 5.55 11.36 12.02
N GLY A 57 6.30 12.45 12.01
CA GLY A 57 7.69 12.49 11.57
C GLY A 57 7.87 12.17 10.09
N ILE A 58 6.89 12.54 9.26
CA ILE A 58 6.92 12.36 7.80
C ILE A 58 6.77 13.69 7.07
N PRO A 59 7.30 13.82 5.86
CA PRO A 59 7.12 15.03 5.06
C PRO A 59 5.68 15.19 4.59
N MET A 60 5.35 16.40 4.18
CA MET A 60 4.12 16.67 3.43
C MET A 60 4.07 15.81 2.15
N PRO A 61 2.88 15.45 1.67
CA PRO A 61 2.74 14.75 0.40
C PRO A 61 3.40 15.52 -0.75
N ASP A 62 4.11 14.78 -1.62
CA ASP A 62 4.72 15.35 -2.84
C ASP A 62 3.65 15.86 -3.81
N VAL A 63 2.46 15.29 -3.76
CA VAL A 63 1.30 15.71 -4.56
C VAL A 63 -0.02 15.41 -3.81
N ASN A 64 -0.99 16.31 -3.99
CA ASN A 64 -2.38 16.09 -3.61
C ASN A 64 -3.23 16.13 -4.90
N LEU A 65 -3.91 15.01 -5.21
CA LEU A 65 -4.70 14.87 -6.43
C LEU A 65 -6.07 15.57 -6.36
N GLY A 66 -6.50 15.98 -5.17
CA GLY A 66 -7.72 16.77 -4.97
C GLY A 66 -9.01 16.04 -5.30
N CYS A 67 -9.05 14.70 -5.21
CA CYS A 67 -10.19 13.86 -5.62
C CYS A 67 -11.20 13.61 -4.49
N GLY A 68 -11.45 14.59 -3.63
CA GLY A 68 -12.46 14.49 -2.56
C GLY A 68 -13.86 14.79 -3.05
N GLY A 69 -14.86 14.19 -2.36
CA GLY A 69 -16.29 14.46 -2.60
C GLY A 69 -16.89 13.69 -3.77
N GLY A 70 -18.20 13.91 -3.99
CA GLY A 70 -18.97 13.21 -5.02
C GLY A 70 -19.54 11.86 -4.57
N THR A 71 -20.17 11.16 -5.50
CA THR A 71 -20.62 9.77 -5.32
C THR A 71 -19.44 8.81 -5.30
N GLN A 72 -19.64 7.56 -4.87
CA GLN A 72 -18.61 6.52 -4.91
C GLN A 72 -18.02 6.33 -6.33
N ALA A 73 -18.88 6.39 -7.34
CA ALA A 73 -18.45 6.25 -8.73
C ALA A 73 -17.62 7.44 -9.20
N GLU A 74 -18.08 8.67 -8.93
CA GLU A 74 -17.38 9.90 -9.28
C GLU A 74 -16.02 9.97 -8.58
N GLN A 75 -15.96 9.67 -7.29
CA GLN A 75 -14.73 9.68 -6.54
C GLN A 75 -13.74 8.64 -7.09
N THR A 76 -14.21 7.41 -7.35
CA THR A 76 -13.38 6.36 -7.95
C THR A 76 -12.82 6.80 -9.30
N ALA A 77 -13.68 7.33 -10.19
CA ALA A 77 -13.29 7.78 -11.52
C ALA A 77 -12.26 8.93 -11.45
N ASN A 78 -12.51 9.92 -10.59
CA ASN A 78 -11.62 11.08 -10.42
C ASN A 78 -10.24 10.66 -9.92
N ILE A 79 -10.18 9.73 -8.95
CA ILE A 79 -8.91 9.19 -8.46
C ILE A 79 -8.18 8.45 -9.59
N MET A 80 -8.87 7.59 -10.33
CA MET A 80 -8.27 6.85 -11.44
C MET A 80 -7.66 7.79 -12.49
N VAL A 81 -8.42 8.80 -12.95
CA VAL A 81 -7.96 9.75 -13.97
C VAL A 81 -6.79 10.59 -13.48
N ALA A 82 -6.83 11.07 -12.23
CA ALA A 82 -5.76 11.89 -11.69
C ALA A 82 -4.50 11.07 -11.42
N PHE A 83 -4.64 9.87 -10.89
CA PHE A 83 -3.51 8.99 -10.60
C PHE A 83 -2.86 8.44 -11.88
N GLU A 84 -3.61 8.17 -12.93
CA GLU A 84 -3.03 7.77 -14.22
C GLU A 84 -2.06 8.84 -14.73
N LYS A 85 -2.45 10.11 -14.68
CA LYS A 85 -1.58 11.23 -15.07
C LYS A 85 -0.32 11.30 -14.22
N GLU A 86 -0.48 11.13 -12.92
CA GLU A 86 0.63 11.13 -11.96
C GLU A 86 1.61 9.99 -12.25
N LEU A 87 1.10 8.77 -12.46
CA LEU A 87 1.92 7.59 -12.71
C LEU A 87 2.63 7.64 -14.08
N MET A 88 2.00 8.26 -15.08
CA MET A 88 2.63 8.52 -16.39
C MET A 88 3.74 9.58 -16.30
N ALA A 89 3.57 10.58 -15.44
CA ALA A 89 4.58 11.62 -15.21
C ALA A 89 5.79 11.11 -14.42
N TYR A 90 5.56 10.14 -13.52
CA TYR A 90 6.58 9.52 -12.66
C TYR A 90 6.54 7.99 -12.78
N PRO A 91 7.00 7.43 -13.91
CA PRO A 91 6.98 5.98 -14.14
C PRO A 91 7.74 5.23 -13.05
N THR A 92 7.18 4.11 -12.63
CA THR A 92 7.73 3.26 -11.57
C THR A 92 7.41 1.79 -11.83
N ASP A 93 8.17 0.89 -11.19
CA ASP A 93 7.94 -0.55 -11.27
C ASP A 93 6.96 -1.06 -10.22
N LEU A 94 6.71 -0.28 -9.15
CA LEU A 94 5.88 -0.69 -8.02
C LEU A 94 5.11 0.48 -7.45
N VAL A 95 3.81 0.30 -7.21
CA VAL A 95 2.93 1.20 -6.43
C VAL A 95 2.58 0.51 -5.13
N LEU A 96 2.68 1.23 -4.00
CA LEU A 96 2.28 0.74 -2.69
C LEU A 96 0.97 1.39 -2.25
N VAL A 97 -0.01 0.57 -1.97
CA VAL A 97 -1.33 0.96 -1.46
C VAL A 97 -1.55 0.38 -0.06
N VAL A 98 -2.38 1.06 0.75
CA VAL A 98 -2.58 0.70 2.17
C VAL A 98 -4.06 0.68 2.52
N GLY A 99 -4.50 -0.38 3.18
CA GLY A 99 -5.87 -0.50 3.71
C GLY A 99 -6.93 -0.70 2.62
N ASP A 100 -8.10 -0.10 2.80
CA ASP A 100 -9.33 -0.46 2.10
C ASP A 100 -10.16 0.71 1.57
N VAL A 101 -9.58 1.89 1.54
CA VAL A 101 -10.26 3.08 1.02
C VAL A 101 -10.38 3.03 -0.52
N THR A 102 -11.28 3.84 -1.10
CA THR A 102 -11.48 3.89 -2.55
C THR A 102 -10.18 4.13 -3.32
N SER A 103 -9.27 4.92 -2.77
CA SER A 103 -7.95 5.18 -3.35
C SER A 103 -7.09 3.92 -3.50
N THR A 104 -7.18 3.00 -2.53
CA THR A 104 -6.45 1.73 -2.55
C THR A 104 -6.84 0.92 -3.79
N MET A 105 -8.13 0.74 -4.03
CA MET A 105 -8.66 0.03 -5.19
C MET A 105 -8.38 0.78 -6.50
N ALA A 106 -8.74 2.06 -6.57
CA ALA A 106 -8.64 2.84 -7.80
C ALA A 106 -7.21 2.94 -8.32
N CYS A 107 -6.23 3.21 -7.44
CA CYS A 107 -4.83 3.29 -7.82
C CYS A 107 -4.25 1.92 -8.20
N SER A 108 -4.72 0.83 -7.58
CA SER A 108 -4.32 -0.54 -7.96
C SER A 108 -4.78 -0.90 -9.37
N ILE A 109 -6.01 -0.58 -9.73
CA ILE A 109 -6.53 -0.80 -11.09
C ILE A 109 -5.68 -0.03 -12.12
N VAL A 110 -5.41 1.24 -11.87
CA VAL A 110 -4.60 2.08 -12.77
C VAL A 110 -3.18 1.52 -12.91
N ALA A 111 -2.53 1.19 -11.79
CA ALA A 111 -1.18 0.63 -11.81
C ALA A 111 -1.11 -0.64 -12.66
N LYS A 112 -2.03 -1.57 -12.46
CA LYS A 112 -2.06 -2.83 -13.25
C LYS A 112 -2.33 -2.59 -14.73
N LYS A 113 -3.20 -1.63 -15.08
CA LYS A 113 -3.45 -1.26 -16.49
C LYS A 113 -2.24 -0.63 -17.17
N LEU A 114 -1.35 -0.01 -16.41
CA LEU A 114 -0.07 0.54 -16.88
C LEU A 114 1.10 -0.44 -16.69
N ASN A 115 0.84 -1.73 -16.49
CA ASN A 115 1.83 -2.79 -16.27
C ASN A 115 2.78 -2.55 -15.08
N THR A 116 2.32 -1.79 -14.09
CA THR A 116 3.05 -1.53 -12.85
C THR A 116 2.60 -2.51 -11.78
N LYS A 117 3.56 -3.04 -11.01
CA LYS A 117 3.27 -3.94 -9.90
C LYS A 117 2.57 -3.20 -8.75
N VAL A 118 1.76 -3.93 -7.99
CA VAL A 118 1.03 -3.42 -6.83
C VAL A 118 1.45 -4.17 -5.58
N CYS A 119 1.78 -3.41 -4.55
CA CYS A 119 2.01 -3.89 -3.19
C CYS A 119 0.85 -3.43 -2.31
N HIS A 120 0.12 -4.36 -1.71
CA HIS A 120 -0.99 -4.07 -0.81
C HIS A 120 -0.61 -4.34 0.64
N VAL A 121 -0.59 -3.30 1.46
CA VAL A 121 -0.38 -3.35 2.92
C VAL A 121 -1.74 -3.41 3.62
N GLU A 122 -1.91 -4.31 4.56
CA GLU A 122 -3.16 -4.76 5.17
C GLU A 122 -4.03 -5.63 4.25
N ALA A 123 -3.41 -6.42 3.40
CA ALA A 123 -4.11 -7.36 2.53
C ALA A 123 -4.81 -8.48 3.32
N GLY A 124 -5.85 -9.07 2.75
CA GLY A 124 -6.53 -10.26 3.26
C GLY A 124 -7.53 -10.03 4.40
N ILE A 125 -7.73 -8.80 4.85
CA ILE A 125 -8.79 -8.50 5.81
C ILE A 125 -10.14 -8.68 5.12
N ARG A 126 -11.10 -9.35 5.77
CA ARG A 126 -12.46 -9.57 5.28
C ARG A 126 -13.49 -9.34 6.37
N SER A 127 -14.55 -8.62 6.04
CA SER A 127 -15.78 -8.54 6.82
C SER A 127 -16.82 -9.53 6.33
N TRP A 128 -16.70 -10.00 5.09
CA TRP A 128 -17.67 -10.82 4.36
C TRP A 128 -19.03 -10.14 4.16
N ASP A 129 -19.09 -8.83 4.39
CA ASP A 129 -20.27 -8.00 4.18
C ASP A 129 -20.11 -7.16 2.90
N LEU A 130 -20.66 -7.63 1.79
CA LEU A 130 -20.59 -6.94 0.50
C LEU A 130 -21.42 -5.65 0.43
N SER A 131 -22.19 -5.32 1.47
CA SER A 131 -22.85 -4.02 1.57
C SER A 131 -21.86 -2.90 1.95
N MET A 132 -20.69 -3.26 2.44
CA MET A 132 -19.60 -2.33 2.76
C MET A 132 -18.76 -2.04 1.51
N PRO A 133 -18.66 -0.77 1.07
CA PRO A 133 -17.76 -0.41 -0.04
C PRO A 133 -16.30 -0.83 0.18
N GLU A 134 -15.85 -0.78 1.43
CA GLU A 134 -14.49 -1.17 1.83
C GLU A 134 -14.21 -2.65 1.56
N GLU A 135 -15.21 -3.52 1.71
CA GLU A 135 -15.04 -4.94 1.42
C GLU A 135 -14.81 -5.19 -0.07
N ILE A 136 -15.55 -4.47 -0.91
CA ILE A 136 -15.35 -4.50 -2.37
C ILE A 136 -13.95 -4.00 -2.72
N ASN A 137 -13.51 -2.89 -2.10
CA ASN A 137 -12.18 -2.34 -2.31
C ASN A 137 -11.07 -3.35 -1.96
N ARG A 138 -11.19 -4.05 -0.81
CA ARG A 138 -10.26 -5.10 -0.37
C ARG A 138 -10.18 -6.23 -1.39
N MET A 139 -11.34 -6.78 -1.76
CA MET A 139 -11.40 -7.92 -2.68
C MET A 139 -10.78 -7.60 -4.03
N VAL A 140 -11.11 -6.44 -4.61
CA VAL A 140 -10.55 -6.01 -5.90
C VAL A 140 -9.05 -5.76 -5.79
N THR A 141 -8.59 -5.06 -4.75
CA THR A 141 -7.18 -4.77 -4.54
C THR A 141 -6.37 -6.05 -4.39
N ASP A 142 -6.82 -6.97 -3.52
CA ASP A 142 -6.15 -8.24 -3.28
C ASP A 142 -6.07 -9.10 -4.55
N SER A 143 -7.11 -9.07 -5.40
CA SER A 143 -7.12 -9.83 -6.66
C SER A 143 -6.10 -9.30 -7.69
N LEU A 144 -5.67 -8.05 -7.55
CA LEU A 144 -4.74 -7.38 -8.47
C LEU A 144 -3.31 -7.29 -7.93
N ALA A 145 -3.13 -7.40 -6.60
CA ALA A 145 -1.85 -7.17 -5.94
C ALA A 145 -0.83 -8.27 -6.28
N ASP A 146 0.39 -7.84 -6.58
CA ASP A 146 1.54 -8.73 -6.80
C ASP A 146 2.26 -9.08 -5.48
N TYR A 147 2.19 -8.16 -4.49
CA TYR A 147 2.76 -8.34 -3.15
C TYR A 147 1.72 -7.98 -2.09
N MET A 148 1.58 -8.85 -1.10
CA MET A 148 0.54 -8.72 -0.08
C MET A 148 1.17 -8.81 1.31
N PHE A 149 0.97 -7.77 2.13
CA PHE A 149 1.42 -7.71 3.51
C PHE A 149 0.21 -7.82 4.42
N THR A 150 0.15 -8.88 5.20
CA THR A 150 -0.99 -9.21 6.05
C THR A 150 -0.72 -8.85 7.51
N THR A 151 -1.79 -8.62 8.25
CA THR A 151 -1.73 -8.29 9.69
C THR A 151 -2.01 -9.49 10.59
N SER A 152 -2.45 -10.63 10.01
CA SER A 152 -2.83 -11.79 10.80
C SER A 152 -2.83 -13.09 9.97
N GLU A 153 -2.77 -14.22 10.68
CA GLU A 153 -2.92 -15.54 10.05
C GLU A 153 -4.31 -15.74 9.41
N VAL A 154 -5.33 -15.09 9.96
CA VAL A 154 -6.69 -15.12 9.38
C VAL A 154 -6.68 -14.42 8.02
N ALA A 155 -6.00 -13.30 7.89
CA ALA A 155 -5.85 -12.60 6.62
C ALA A 155 -5.14 -13.48 5.57
N ASN A 156 -4.12 -14.23 5.98
CA ASN A 156 -3.45 -15.20 5.12
C ASN A 156 -4.44 -16.26 4.58
N LYS A 157 -5.23 -16.84 5.47
CA LYS A 157 -6.24 -17.85 5.11
C LYS A 157 -7.28 -17.28 4.14
N ASN A 158 -7.73 -16.04 4.37
CA ASN A 158 -8.67 -15.36 3.49
C ASN A 158 -8.11 -15.19 2.07
N LEU A 159 -6.84 -14.82 1.94
CA LEU A 159 -6.20 -14.68 0.64
C LEU A 159 -6.09 -16.02 -0.10
N ILE A 160 -5.70 -17.08 0.59
CA ILE A 160 -5.65 -18.44 0.03
C ILE A 160 -7.04 -18.88 -0.45
N LEU A 161 -8.08 -18.67 0.35
CA LEU A 161 -9.46 -18.99 -0.01
C LEU A 161 -9.97 -18.17 -1.20
N SER A 162 -9.48 -16.93 -1.36
CA SER A 162 -9.81 -16.07 -2.50
C SER A 162 -9.07 -16.44 -3.79
N GLY A 163 -8.25 -17.51 -3.79
CA GLY A 163 -7.49 -17.97 -4.96
C GLY A 163 -6.26 -17.12 -5.28
N ALA A 164 -5.76 -16.33 -4.32
CA ALA A 164 -4.52 -15.60 -4.51
C ALA A 164 -3.38 -16.59 -4.82
N GLN A 165 -2.71 -16.38 -5.95
CA GLN A 165 -1.53 -17.15 -6.32
C GLN A 165 -0.31 -16.46 -5.71
N PHE A 166 0.40 -17.16 -4.87
CA PHE A 166 1.62 -16.67 -4.24
C PHE A 166 2.83 -17.15 -5.04
N ALA A 167 3.69 -16.24 -5.43
CA ALA A 167 5.01 -16.61 -5.93
C ALA A 167 5.89 -17.12 -4.77
N ASP A 168 6.88 -17.90 -5.10
CA ASP A 168 7.72 -18.59 -4.13
C ASP A 168 8.41 -17.60 -3.17
N TYR A 169 8.23 -17.80 -1.87
CA TYR A 169 8.82 -16.97 -0.81
C TYR A 169 10.35 -16.82 -0.95
N GLU A 170 11.02 -17.90 -1.33
CA GLU A 170 12.49 -17.89 -1.49
C GLU A 170 12.95 -16.99 -2.65
N GLN A 171 12.15 -16.86 -3.72
CA GLN A 171 12.46 -15.93 -4.81
C GLN A 171 12.29 -14.47 -4.41
N ASN A 172 11.37 -14.17 -3.49
CA ASN A 172 11.12 -12.82 -3.03
C ASN A 172 12.00 -12.37 -1.88
N LYS A 173 12.58 -13.30 -1.12
CA LYS A 173 13.52 -13.02 -0.02
C LYS A 173 14.75 -12.22 -0.47
N GLN A 174 15.14 -12.34 -1.74
CA GLN A 174 16.22 -11.58 -2.35
C GLN A 174 15.76 -10.26 -3.00
N SER A 175 14.45 -10.00 -3.04
CA SER A 175 13.94 -8.78 -3.63
C SER A 175 14.25 -7.56 -2.75
N GLN A 176 14.54 -6.44 -3.40
CA GLN A 176 14.79 -5.17 -2.73
C GLN A 176 13.59 -4.72 -1.89
N TYR A 177 12.38 -5.06 -2.28
CA TYR A 177 11.13 -4.75 -1.59
C TYR A 177 10.97 -5.51 -0.27
N TYR A 178 11.26 -6.80 -0.28
CA TYR A 178 11.28 -7.64 0.93
C TYR A 178 12.21 -7.05 1.99
N GLN A 179 13.41 -6.65 1.59
CA GLN A 179 14.40 -6.09 2.49
C GLN A 179 14.00 -4.73 3.08
N ILE A 180 13.25 -3.90 2.34
CA ILE A 180 12.72 -2.63 2.83
C ILE A 180 11.67 -2.88 3.90
N CYS A 181 10.71 -3.76 3.63
CA CYS A 181 9.64 -4.08 4.58
C CYS A 181 10.17 -4.81 5.83
N HIS A 182 11.15 -5.68 5.67
CA HIS A 182 11.80 -6.40 6.77
C HIS A 182 12.61 -5.47 7.68
N SER A 183 13.20 -4.41 7.13
CA SER A 183 13.96 -3.42 7.89
C SER A 183 13.05 -2.47 8.68
N ALA A 184 11.77 -2.35 8.30
CA ALA A 184 10.81 -1.48 8.98
C ALA A 184 10.36 -2.07 10.32
N ASN A 185 10.32 -3.39 10.44
CA ASN A 185 9.95 -4.11 11.67
C ASN A 185 10.98 -5.18 11.95
N ALA A 186 11.89 -4.91 12.86
CA ALA A 186 12.92 -5.84 13.29
C ALA A 186 12.35 -6.98 14.16
N LEU A 187 11.52 -7.85 13.57
CA LEU A 187 11.26 -9.16 14.17
C LEU A 187 12.41 -10.11 13.83
N PRO A 188 12.87 -10.94 14.77
CA PRO A 188 13.93 -11.90 14.52
C PRO A 188 13.59 -12.84 13.38
N GLU A 189 14.56 -13.15 12.53
CA GLU A 189 14.40 -14.02 11.35
C GLU A 189 13.76 -15.38 11.69
N GLU A 190 13.96 -15.87 12.90
CA GLU A 190 13.41 -17.11 13.44
C GLU A 190 11.87 -17.11 13.54
N GLN A 191 11.23 -15.95 13.72
CA GLN A 191 9.77 -15.85 13.78
C GLN A 191 9.13 -15.92 12.38
N TYR A 192 9.85 -15.61 11.34
CA TYR A 192 9.39 -15.73 9.95
C TYR A 192 9.54 -17.13 9.38
N ALA A 193 10.52 -17.91 9.86
CA ALA A 193 10.74 -19.29 9.42
C ALA A 193 9.59 -20.24 9.78
N ALA A 194 8.75 -19.88 10.76
CA ALA A 194 7.58 -20.66 11.16
C ALA A 194 6.37 -20.48 10.22
N VAL A 195 6.38 -19.49 9.35
CA VAL A 195 5.28 -19.24 8.41
C VAL A 195 5.63 -19.89 7.07
N LYS A 196 5.19 -21.12 6.88
CA LYS A 196 5.37 -21.91 5.64
C LYS A 196 4.43 -21.46 4.51
N THR A 197 4.17 -20.17 4.34
CA THR A 197 3.36 -19.66 3.25
C THR A 197 4.13 -18.57 2.51
N PRO A 198 4.30 -18.72 1.19
CA PRO A 198 5.05 -17.77 0.38
C PRO A 198 4.35 -16.40 0.37
N GLN A 199 5.11 -15.33 0.46
CA GLN A 199 4.71 -13.93 0.29
C GLN A 199 3.87 -13.25 1.38
N LEU A 200 3.63 -13.88 2.51
CA LEU A 200 2.92 -13.24 3.61
C LEU A 200 3.94 -12.71 4.61
N VAL A 201 4.17 -11.42 4.60
CA VAL A 201 5.01 -10.77 5.60
C VAL A 201 4.10 -10.27 6.73
N TRP A 202 4.35 -10.73 7.95
CA TRP A 202 3.65 -10.27 9.12
C TRP A 202 4.08 -8.83 9.46
N TRP A 203 3.12 -7.96 9.59
CA TRP A 203 3.32 -6.67 10.22
C TRP A 203 2.61 -6.67 11.58
N VAL A 204 3.35 -6.63 12.67
CA VAL A 204 2.81 -6.43 14.03
C VAL A 204 3.07 -4.96 14.34
N GLY A 205 1.98 -4.18 14.41
CA GLY A 205 2.00 -2.80 14.87
C GLY A 205 2.15 -2.72 16.38
#